data_adf5d93013357b6f427490cce8b74994
#
_entry.id   adf5d93013357b6f427490cce8b74994
#
_cell.length_a   1.000
_cell.length_b   1.000
_cell.length_c   1.000
_cell.angle_alpha   90.00
_cell.angle_beta   90.00
_cell.angle_gamma   90.00
#
_symmetry.space_group_name_H-M   'P 1'
#
loop_
_entity.id
_entity.type
_entity.pdbx_description
1 polymer ?
#
loop_
_entity_poly.entity_id
_entity_poly.type
_entity_poly.pdbx_seq_one_letter_code
_entity_poly.pdbx_strand_id
1 'polypeptide(L)'
;ALLAVAVILSVMGATYFTVLAFLAPITLVICDESRMDKLTGAVAINCGALAGGNFPTSNLGVIFRGLADTAFEASPDVAAVNTFGMEMKIFIFSVVFSLILVTIFRFGFKENRNIGKGVTFKKPEAFTKDQKLTLSLMMIMMVVVLIFPLLQVLMPGNAAIKYVSSKVDVGLVAIIFAVIALLLKLAPQKEAIARIPWNTIVMIAGAGMLIAVAVEA
;
A
#
# COMPACT_ATOMS: atom_id res chain seq x y z
N ALA A 1 6.46 -14.62 -5.83
CA ALA A 1 7.28 -13.92 -4.82
C ALA A 1 7.34 -12.42 -5.10
N LEU A 2 7.87 -11.95 -6.26
CA LEU A 2 8.04 -10.51 -6.57
C LEU A 2 6.73 -9.71 -6.46
N LEU A 3 5.64 -10.20 -7.06
CA LEU A 3 4.32 -9.58 -6.93
C LEU A 3 3.90 -9.44 -5.46
N ALA A 4 4.04 -10.50 -4.67
CA ALA A 4 3.64 -10.48 -3.26
C ALA A 4 4.46 -9.46 -2.45
N VAL A 5 5.77 -9.37 -2.68
CA VAL A 5 6.63 -8.37 -2.02
C VAL A 5 6.21 -6.96 -2.40
N ALA A 6 5.92 -6.72 -3.69
CA ALA A 6 5.45 -5.41 -4.16
C ALA A 6 4.10 -5.03 -3.53
N VAL A 7 3.14 -5.97 -3.46
CA VAL A 7 1.85 -5.76 -2.78
C VAL A 7 2.08 -5.41 -1.30
N ILE A 8 2.88 -6.19 -0.58
CA ILE A 8 3.13 -5.97 0.85
C ILE A 8 3.74 -4.59 1.10
N LEU A 9 4.77 -4.21 0.35
CA LEU A 9 5.41 -2.90 0.51
C LEU A 9 4.43 -1.75 0.24
N SER A 10 3.59 -1.89 -0.79
CA SER A 10 2.60 -0.87 -1.13
C SER A 10 1.48 -0.79 -0.09
N VAL A 11 0.99 -1.92 0.42
CA VAL A 11 0.03 -2.00 1.54
C VAL A 11 0.59 -1.34 2.80
N MET A 12 1.89 -1.49 3.06
CA MET A 12 2.57 -0.85 4.20
C MET A 12 2.78 0.67 4.03
N GLY A 13 2.25 1.26 2.96
CA GLY A 13 2.25 2.70 2.73
C GLY A 13 3.36 3.21 1.81
N ALA A 14 4.21 2.34 1.26
CA ALA A 14 5.17 2.76 0.24
C ALA A 14 4.43 3.21 -1.03
N THR A 15 4.78 4.38 -1.56
CA THR A 15 4.18 4.87 -2.80
C THR A 15 4.56 3.97 -3.98
N TYR A 16 3.71 3.93 -4.99
CA TYR A 16 3.95 3.17 -6.22
C TYR A 16 5.36 3.36 -6.79
N PHE A 17 5.77 4.61 -6.96
CA PHE A 17 7.11 4.93 -7.50
C PHE A 17 8.24 4.49 -6.58
N THR A 18 8.06 4.60 -5.26
CA THR A 18 9.06 4.14 -4.28
C THR A 18 9.23 2.62 -4.33
N VAL A 19 8.12 1.88 -4.43
CA VAL A 19 8.16 0.41 -4.57
C VAL A 19 8.88 0.02 -5.85
N LEU A 20 8.57 0.67 -6.98
CA LEU A 20 9.25 0.38 -8.24
C LEU A 20 10.73 0.72 -8.19
N ALA A 21 11.11 1.91 -7.71
CA ALA A 21 12.50 2.33 -7.62
C ALA A 21 13.34 1.38 -6.76
N PHE A 22 12.75 0.87 -5.68
CA PHE A 22 13.41 -0.08 -4.79
C PHE A 22 13.48 -1.49 -5.37
N LEU A 23 12.38 -1.99 -5.94
CA LEU A 23 12.31 -3.37 -6.42
C LEU A 23 12.88 -3.57 -7.82
N ALA A 24 12.95 -2.54 -8.69
CA ALA A 24 13.44 -2.70 -10.06
C ALA A 24 14.86 -3.28 -10.14
N PRO A 25 15.88 -2.72 -9.46
CA PRO A 25 17.21 -3.29 -9.50
C PRO A 25 17.28 -4.70 -8.93
N ILE A 26 16.55 -4.97 -7.84
CA ILE A 26 16.49 -6.29 -7.21
C ILE A 26 15.82 -7.30 -8.17
N THR A 27 14.74 -6.88 -8.84
CA THR A 27 14.05 -7.71 -9.82
C THR A 27 14.91 -8.08 -11.00
N LEU A 28 15.72 -7.14 -11.53
CA LEU A 28 16.64 -7.43 -12.62
C LEU A 28 17.66 -8.49 -12.23
N VAL A 29 18.28 -8.38 -11.05
CA VAL A 29 19.21 -9.39 -10.52
C VAL A 29 18.53 -10.75 -10.37
N ILE A 30 17.33 -10.77 -9.78
CA ILE A 30 16.57 -12.02 -9.62
C ILE A 30 16.19 -12.62 -10.96
N CYS A 31 15.82 -11.81 -11.96
CA CYS A 31 15.50 -12.29 -13.31
C CYS A 31 16.72 -12.93 -13.98
N ASP A 32 17.88 -12.27 -13.91
CA ASP A 32 19.12 -12.78 -14.49
C ASP A 32 19.58 -14.07 -13.80
N GLU A 33 19.57 -14.12 -12.47
CA GLU A 33 19.94 -15.31 -11.71
C GLU A 33 18.95 -16.47 -11.88
N SER A 34 17.64 -16.19 -11.88
CA SER A 34 16.60 -17.22 -11.98
C SER A 34 16.24 -17.61 -13.40
N ARG A 35 16.88 -17.03 -14.41
CA ARG A 35 16.52 -17.20 -15.84
C ARG A 35 15.05 -16.89 -16.11
N MET A 36 14.55 -15.86 -15.47
CA MET A 36 13.21 -15.36 -15.70
C MET A 36 13.26 -14.19 -16.69
N ASP A 37 12.29 -14.14 -17.59
CA ASP A 37 12.17 -13.00 -18.49
C ASP A 37 11.99 -11.69 -17.70
N LYS A 38 12.77 -10.65 -18.09
CA LYS A 38 12.79 -9.35 -17.41
C LYS A 38 11.45 -8.64 -17.46
N LEU A 39 10.72 -8.81 -18.58
CA LEU A 39 9.38 -8.23 -18.72
C LEU A 39 8.40 -8.85 -17.74
N THR A 40 8.47 -10.16 -17.53
CA THR A 40 7.64 -10.86 -16.51
C THR A 40 7.94 -10.34 -15.11
N GLY A 41 9.22 -10.11 -14.78
CA GLY A 41 9.64 -9.50 -13.54
C GLY A 41 9.10 -8.09 -13.35
N ALA A 42 9.26 -7.25 -14.38
CA ALA A 42 8.77 -5.88 -14.39
C ALA A 42 7.24 -5.79 -14.24
N VAL A 43 6.49 -6.64 -14.96
CA VAL A 43 5.03 -6.74 -14.84
C VAL A 43 4.64 -7.16 -13.44
N ALA A 44 5.35 -8.12 -12.83
CA ALA A 44 5.04 -8.59 -11.49
C ALA A 44 5.17 -7.49 -10.42
N ILE A 45 6.25 -6.70 -10.44
CA ILE A 45 6.43 -5.61 -9.46
C ILE A 45 5.49 -4.44 -9.72
N ASN A 46 5.24 -4.11 -10.99
CA ASN A 46 4.33 -3.04 -11.39
C ASN A 46 2.88 -3.35 -10.96
N CYS A 47 2.38 -4.50 -11.35
CA CYS A 47 1.03 -4.94 -10.98
C CYS A 47 0.88 -5.12 -9.46
N GLY A 48 1.92 -5.61 -8.78
CA GLY A 48 1.92 -5.74 -7.33
C GLY A 48 1.86 -4.39 -6.61
N ALA A 49 2.65 -3.42 -7.06
CA ALA A 49 2.66 -2.07 -6.49
C ALA A 49 1.32 -1.36 -6.69
N LEU A 50 0.71 -1.48 -7.88
CA LEU A 50 -0.62 -0.92 -8.17
C LEU A 50 -1.71 -1.61 -7.35
N ALA A 51 -1.70 -2.94 -7.30
CA ALA A 51 -2.70 -3.68 -6.53
C ALA A 51 -2.62 -3.37 -5.03
N GLY A 52 -1.42 -3.35 -4.44
CA GLY A 52 -1.22 -2.99 -3.04
C GLY A 52 -1.58 -1.53 -2.73
N GLY A 53 -1.40 -0.64 -3.72
CA GLY A 53 -1.80 0.76 -3.62
C GLY A 53 -3.31 0.99 -3.45
N ASN A 54 -4.13 0.03 -3.84
CA ASN A 54 -5.59 0.09 -3.65
C ASN A 54 -6.05 -0.47 -2.30
N PHE A 55 -5.13 -0.81 -1.39
CA PHE A 55 -5.51 -1.26 -0.06
C PHE A 55 -5.93 -0.06 0.82
N PRO A 56 -6.95 -0.18 1.69
CA PRO A 56 -7.52 0.95 2.45
C PRO A 56 -6.54 1.75 3.30
N THR A 57 -5.42 1.18 3.72
CA THR A 57 -4.39 1.88 4.51
C THR A 57 -3.19 2.32 3.66
N SER A 58 -3.18 1.98 2.39
CA SER A 58 -2.15 2.43 1.46
C SER A 58 -2.32 3.91 1.13
N ASN A 59 -1.28 4.50 0.56
CA ASN A 59 -1.30 5.89 0.17
C ASN A 59 -2.45 6.23 -0.81
N LEU A 60 -2.66 5.42 -1.84
CA LEU A 60 -3.75 5.65 -2.80
C LEU A 60 -5.12 5.32 -2.21
N GLY A 61 -5.23 4.28 -1.37
CA GLY A 61 -6.47 3.93 -0.70
C GLY A 61 -6.99 5.05 0.20
N VAL A 62 -6.11 5.62 1.04
CA VAL A 62 -6.49 6.75 1.91
C VAL A 62 -6.97 7.96 1.10
N ILE A 63 -6.30 8.29 -0.01
CA ILE A 63 -6.70 9.38 -0.90
C ILE A 63 -8.05 9.08 -1.52
N PHE A 64 -8.21 7.90 -2.11
CA PHE A 64 -9.45 7.49 -2.75
C PHE A 64 -10.64 7.55 -1.79
N ARG A 65 -10.46 7.05 -0.55
CA ARG A 65 -11.50 7.10 0.47
C ARG A 65 -11.85 8.54 0.84
N GLY A 66 -10.87 9.40 1.07
CA GLY A 66 -11.14 10.81 1.36
C GLY A 66 -11.93 11.51 0.26
N LEU A 67 -11.60 11.27 -1.00
CA LEU A 67 -12.34 11.84 -2.14
C LEU A 67 -13.74 11.23 -2.28
N ALA A 68 -13.88 9.91 -2.08
CA ALA A 68 -15.16 9.23 -2.14
C ALA A 68 -16.10 9.68 -1.01
N ASP A 69 -15.60 9.79 0.22
CA ASP A 69 -16.38 10.25 1.36
C ASP A 69 -16.89 11.69 1.12
N THR A 70 -16.02 12.59 0.63
CA THR A 70 -16.41 13.96 0.27
C THR A 70 -17.47 14.00 -0.83
N ALA A 71 -17.33 13.17 -1.88
CA ALA A 71 -18.30 13.10 -2.96
C ALA A 71 -19.66 12.53 -2.52
N PHE A 72 -19.68 11.56 -1.61
CA PHE A 72 -20.91 10.98 -1.07
C PHE A 72 -21.58 11.90 -0.06
N GLU A 73 -20.85 12.65 0.75
CA GLU A 73 -21.39 13.69 1.62
C GLU A 73 -22.10 14.81 0.85
N ALA A 74 -21.57 15.16 -0.33
CA ALA A 74 -22.17 16.15 -1.23
C ALA A 74 -23.43 15.63 -1.97
N SER A 75 -23.72 14.32 -1.92
CA SER A 75 -24.83 13.69 -2.63
C SER A 75 -25.78 12.99 -1.64
N PRO A 76 -26.68 13.74 -0.96
CA PRO A 76 -27.54 13.20 0.11
C PRO A 76 -28.52 12.12 -0.35
N ASP A 77 -28.78 12.01 -1.65
CA ASP A 77 -29.65 10.98 -2.25
C ASP A 77 -28.95 9.61 -2.41
N VAL A 78 -27.64 9.57 -2.23
CA VAL A 78 -26.88 8.32 -2.26
C VAL A 78 -26.89 7.71 -0.88
N ALA A 79 -27.48 6.53 -0.74
CA ALA A 79 -27.48 5.76 0.53
C ALA A 79 -26.04 5.63 1.06
N ALA A 80 -25.86 5.75 2.37
CA ALA A 80 -24.56 5.71 3.03
C ALA A 80 -23.71 4.53 2.51
N VAL A 81 -22.76 4.83 1.63
CA VAL A 81 -21.89 3.84 1.00
C VAL A 81 -20.78 3.49 1.97
N ASN A 82 -20.56 2.21 2.19
CA ASN A 82 -19.39 1.75 2.95
C ASN A 82 -18.14 1.85 2.07
N THR A 83 -17.47 3.00 2.11
CA THR A 83 -16.27 3.30 1.33
C THR A 83 -15.14 2.31 1.59
N PHE A 84 -14.96 1.89 2.84
CA PHE A 84 -13.99 0.84 3.19
C PHE A 84 -14.31 -0.51 2.50
N GLY A 85 -15.57 -0.91 2.51
CA GLY A 85 -16.00 -2.16 1.84
C GLY A 85 -15.84 -2.08 0.33
N MET A 86 -16.04 -0.90 -0.25
CA MET A 86 -15.82 -0.66 -1.68
C MET A 86 -14.34 -0.76 -2.04
N GLU A 87 -13.46 -0.11 -1.28
CA GLU A 87 -12.01 -0.19 -1.47
C GLU A 87 -11.49 -1.62 -1.33
N MET A 88 -11.97 -2.37 -0.34
CA MET A 88 -11.56 -3.75 -0.15
C MET A 88 -11.92 -4.62 -1.36
N LYS A 89 -13.08 -4.39 -1.99
CA LYS A 89 -13.48 -5.08 -3.23
C LYS A 89 -12.54 -4.69 -4.39
N ILE A 90 -12.20 -3.41 -4.53
CA ILE A 90 -11.26 -2.91 -5.54
C ILE A 90 -9.88 -3.53 -5.34
N PHE A 91 -9.40 -3.60 -4.09
CA PHE A 91 -8.13 -4.23 -3.75
C PHE A 91 -8.11 -5.71 -4.13
N ILE A 92 -9.13 -6.49 -3.72
CA ILE A 92 -9.23 -7.92 -4.04
C ILE A 92 -9.26 -8.12 -5.55
N PHE A 93 -10.07 -7.35 -6.28
CA PHE A 93 -10.14 -7.40 -7.73
C PHE A 93 -8.78 -7.10 -8.37
N SER A 94 -8.09 -6.06 -7.91
CA SER A 94 -6.76 -5.65 -8.41
C SER A 94 -5.71 -6.74 -8.17
N VAL A 95 -5.72 -7.40 -7.00
CA VAL A 95 -4.82 -8.50 -6.69
C VAL A 95 -5.09 -9.71 -7.59
N VAL A 96 -6.36 -10.09 -7.74
CA VAL A 96 -6.76 -11.23 -8.60
C VAL A 96 -6.38 -10.96 -10.06
N PHE A 97 -6.69 -9.76 -10.57
CA PHE A 97 -6.33 -9.36 -11.92
C PHE A 97 -4.81 -9.37 -12.14
N SER A 98 -4.05 -8.86 -11.17
CA SER A 98 -2.57 -8.86 -11.20
C SER A 98 -2.00 -10.28 -11.22
N LEU A 99 -2.59 -11.20 -10.44
CA LEU A 99 -2.20 -12.61 -10.45
C LEU A 99 -2.45 -13.27 -11.80
N ILE A 100 -3.62 -13.01 -12.41
CA ILE A 100 -3.96 -13.52 -13.74
C ILE A 100 -2.96 -13.00 -14.77
N LEU A 101 -2.71 -11.68 -14.77
CA LEU A 101 -1.81 -11.05 -15.73
C LEU A 101 -0.39 -11.61 -15.61
N VAL A 102 0.17 -11.66 -14.40
CA VAL A 102 1.50 -12.23 -14.16
C VAL A 102 1.57 -13.72 -14.55
N THR A 103 0.49 -14.46 -14.35
CA THR A 103 0.41 -15.86 -14.74
C THR A 103 0.43 -16.01 -16.27
N ILE A 104 -0.30 -15.17 -17.00
CA ILE A 104 -0.28 -15.12 -18.47
C ILE A 104 1.15 -14.85 -18.97
N PHE A 105 1.82 -13.83 -18.42
CA PHE A 105 3.21 -13.51 -18.78
C PHE A 105 4.17 -14.65 -18.45
N ARG A 106 4.01 -15.29 -17.27
CA ARG A 106 4.84 -16.40 -16.84
C ARG A 106 4.76 -17.59 -17.80
N PHE A 107 3.56 -17.95 -18.28
CA PHE A 107 3.36 -19.08 -19.17
C PHE A 107 3.48 -18.71 -20.64
N GLY A 108 3.29 -17.45 -21.02
CA GLY A 108 3.39 -16.96 -22.39
C GLY A 108 4.83 -16.93 -22.93
N PHE A 109 5.82 -16.72 -22.07
CA PHE A 109 7.22 -16.64 -22.48
C PHE A 109 7.94 -17.97 -22.27
N LYS A 110 8.60 -18.47 -23.35
CA LYS A 110 9.34 -19.74 -23.31
C LYS A 110 10.51 -19.72 -22.31
N GLU A 111 11.13 -18.58 -22.11
CA GLU A 111 12.25 -18.36 -21.18
C GLU A 111 11.85 -18.69 -19.74
N ASN A 112 10.61 -18.41 -19.36
CA ASN A 112 10.10 -18.67 -18.03
C ASN A 112 9.90 -20.17 -17.66
N ARG A 113 10.04 -21.08 -18.62
CA ARG A 113 9.87 -22.54 -18.37
C ARG A 113 10.97 -23.15 -17.50
N ASN A 114 12.13 -22.48 -17.41
CA ASN A 114 13.29 -22.94 -16.66
C ASN A 114 13.56 -22.12 -15.38
N ILE A 115 12.58 -21.34 -14.89
CA ILE A 115 12.74 -20.53 -13.69
C ILE A 115 13.18 -21.40 -12.50
N GLY A 116 14.24 -20.97 -11.83
CA GLY A 116 14.73 -21.58 -10.61
C GLY A 116 15.54 -22.86 -10.76
N LYS A 117 15.77 -23.37 -11.98
CA LYS A 117 16.62 -24.54 -12.18
C LYS A 117 18.09 -24.14 -12.07
N GLY A 118 18.77 -24.63 -11.02
CA GLY A 118 20.20 -24.43 -10.80
C GLY A 118 20.55 -23.13 -10.03
N VAL A 119 19.59 -22.47 -9.41
CA VAL A 119 19.84 -21.28 -8.62
C VAL A 119 20.13 -21.64 -7.17
N THR A 120 21.29 -21.25 -6.67
CA THR A 120 21.64 -21.33 -5.24
C THR A 120 21.54 -19.94 -4.63
N PHE A 121 20.42 -19.64 -3.97
CA PHE A 121 20.27 -18.39 -3.23
C PHE A 121 21.16 -18.42 -1.97
N LYS A 122 22.03 -17.42 -1.81
CA LYS A 122 22.71 -17.21 -0.54
C LYS A 122 21.66 -16.87 0.53
N LYS A 123 21.76 -17.54 1.68
CA LYS A 123 20.87 -17.23 2.81
C LYS A 123 21.05 -15.77 3.20
N PRO A 124 19.98 -14.96 3.23
CA PRO A 124 20.09 -13.56 3.62
C PRO A 124 20.56 -13.44 5.08
N GLU A 125 21.26 -12.36 5.38
CA GLU A 125 21.66 -12.04 6.74
C GLU A 125 20.40 -11.81 7.62
N ALA A 126 20.53 -12.12 8.91
CA ALA A 126 19.44 -11.90 9.86
C ALA A 126 19.18 -10.41 10.05
N PHE A 127 17.91 -10.03 10.16
CA PHE A 127 17.52 -8.65 10.44
C PHE A 127 18.23 -8.12 11.70
N THR A 128 18.72 -6.88 11.60
CA THR A 128 19.26 -6.16 12.75
C THR A 128 18.16 -5.86 13.77
N LYS A 129 18.54 -5.51 15.01
CA LYS A 129 17.57 -5.16 16.05
C LYS A 129 16.68 -3.97 15.63
N ASP A 130 17.28 -2.95 15.03
CA ASP A 130 16.56 -1.75 14.58
C ASP A 130 15.60 -2.04 13.41
N GLN A 131 16.01 -2.90 12.48
CA GLN A 131 15.14 -3.35 11.40
C GLN A 131 13.93 -4.14 11.92
N LYS A 132 14.14 -5.04 12.90
CA LYS A 132 13.04 -5.78 13.53
C LYS A 132 12.11 -4.85 14.29
N LEU A 133 12.66 -3.87 15.01
CA LEU A 133 11.86 -2.91 15.76
C LEU A 133 11.03 -2.02 14.82
N THR A 134 11.62 -1.53 13.74
CA THR A 134 10.93 -0.76 12.70
C THR A 134 9.80 -1.57 12.05
N LEU A 135 10.10 -2.81 11.66
CA LEU A 135 9.10 -3.70 11.07
C LEU A 135 7.94 -3.99 12.05
N SER A 136 8.27 -4.26 13.32
CA SER A 136 7.26 -4.48 14.37
C SER A 136 6.38 -3.25 14.57
N LEU A 137 6.98 -2.06 14.61
CA LEU A 137 6.26 -0.80 14.76
C LEU A 137 5.31 -0.55 13.58
N MET A 138 5.75 -0.80 12.35
CA MET A 138 4.92 -0.71 11.16
C MET A 138 3.77 -1.71 11.18
N MET A 139 4.02 -2.95 11.59
CA MET A 139 2.98 -3.98 11.71
C MET A 139 1.93 -3.63 12.76
N ILE A 140 2.37 -3.11 13.93
CA ILE A 140 1.45 -2.66 14.98
C ILE A 140 0.61 -1.48 14.48
N MET A 141 1.22 -0.49 13.81
CA MET A 141 0.50 0.63 13.20
C MET A 141 -0.58 0.13 12.24
N MET A 142 -0.23 -0.81 11.36
CA MET A 142 -1.17 -1.37 10.39
C MET A 142 -2.34 -2.10 11.06
N VAL A 143 -2.07 -2.86 12.12
CA VAL A 143 -3.14 -3.51 12.91
C VAL A 143 -4.05 -2.47 13.56
N VAL A 144 -3.49 -1.42 14.16
CA VAL A 144 -4.26 -0.35 14.81
C VAL A 144 -5.17 0.36 13.79
N VAL A 145 -4.64 0.66 12.60
CA VAL A 145 -5.43 1.33 11.55
C VAL A 145 -6.55 0.45 11.00
N LEU A 146 -6.30 -0.86 10.87
CA LEU A 146 -7.27 -1.79 10.29
C LEU A 146 -8.34 -2.27 11.28
N ILE A 147 -8.01 -2.33 12.58
CA ILE A 147 -8.89 -2.96 13.56
C ILE A 147 -10.25 -2.25 13.67
N PHE A 148 -10.28 -0.92 13.64
CA PHE A 148 -11.50 -0.15 13.80
C PHE A 148 -12.46 -0.25 12.60
N PRO A 149 -12.03 -0.06 11.35
CA PRO A 149 -12.86 -0.31 10.18
C PRO A 149 -13.35 -1.75 10.10
N LEU A 150 -12.49 -2.72 10.46
CA LEU A 150 -12.86 -4.13 10.46
C LEU A 150 -13.94 -4.43 11.51
N LEU A 151 -13.78 -3.90 12.73
CA LEU A 151 -14.79 -4.03 13.80
C LEU A 151 -16.11 -3.37 13.39
N GLN A 152 -16.08 -2.25 12.67
CA GLN A 152 -17.28 -1.60 12.19
C GLN A 152 -18.03 -2.46 11.14
N VAL A 153 -17.30 -3.18 10.31
CA VAL A 153 -17.89 -4.14 9.35
C VAL A 153 -18.48 -5.36 10.05
N LEU A 154 -17.80 -5.86 11.09
CA LEU A 154 -18.22 -7.05 11.84
C LEU A 154 -19.37 -6.76 12.84
N MET A 155 -19.43 -5.53 13.37
CA MET A 155 -20.39 -5.11 14.38
C MET A 155 -21.05 -3.76 14.02
N PRO A 156 -21.83 -3.68 12.94
CA PRO A 156 -22.35 -2.42 12.40
C PRO A 156 -23.32 -1.68 13.35
N GLY A 157 -23.89 -2.36 14.34
CA GLY A 157 -24.85 -1.78 15.30
C GLY A 157 -24.22 -1.17 16.57
N ASN A 158 -22.90 -1.23 16.73
CA ASN A 158 -22.26 -0.76 17.96
C ASN A 158 -21.87 0.72 17.87
N ALA A 159 -22.63 1.59 18.59
CA ALA A 159 -22.42 3.03 18.59
C ALA A 159 -21.00 3.44 19.08
N ALA A 160 -20.43 2.71 20.04
CA ALA A 160 -19.10 3.00 20.56
C ALA A 160 -18.01 2.74 19.48
N ILE A 161 -18.11 1.64 18.75
CA ILE A 161 -17.18 1.32 17.64
C ILE A 161 -17.31 2.37 16.55
N LYS A 162 -18.53 2.75 16.18
CA LYS A 162 -18.78 3.79 15.17
C LYS A 162 -18.17 5.14 15.59
N TYR A 163 -18.35 5.52 16.86
CA TYR A 163 -17.78 6.76 17.40
C TYR A 163 -16.25 6.75 17.39
N VAL A 164 -15.61 5.68 17.86
CA VAL A 164 -14.16 5.57 17.89
C VAL A 164 -13.60 5.52 16.45
N SER A 165 -14.20 4.74 15.56
CA SER A 165 -13.79 4.64 14.16
C SER A 165 -13.88 6.00 13.43
N SER A 166 -14.84 6.85 13.77
CA SER A 166 -14.94 8.20 13.19
C SER A 166 -13.89 9.18 13.71
N LYS A 167 -13.22 8.87 14.82
CA LYS A 167 -12.18 9.72 15.45
C LYS A 167 -10.76 9.22 15.18
N VAL A 168 -10.60 7.92 14.92
CA VAL A 168 -9.30 7.31 14.64
C VAL A 168 -9.05 7.38 13.12
N ASP A 169 -8.44 8.47 12.70
CA ASP A 169 -7.99 8.67 11.33
C ASP A 169 -6.60 8.05 11.11
N VAL A 170 -6.37 7.53 9.90
CA VAL A 170 -5.08 6.95 9.48
C VAL A 170 -3.94 7.93 9.64
N GLY A 171 -4.17 9.23 9.32
CA GLY A 171 -3.19 10.28 9.45
C GLY A 171 -2.79 10.53 10.90
N LEU A 172 -3.76 10.56 11.83
CA LEU A 172 -3.51 10.70 13.27
C LEU A 172 -2.63 9.55 13.79
N VAL A 173 -3.01 8.32 13.46
CA VAL A 173 -2.23 7.13 13.87
C VAL A 173 -0.83 7.19 13.29
N ALA A 174 -0.68 7.53 12.01
CA ALA A 174 0.62 7.62 11.35
C ALA A 174 1.52 8.69 12.01
N ILE A 175 0.98 9.84 12.38
CA ILE A 175 1.73 10.89 13.11
C ILE A 175 2.21 10.38 14.47
N ILE A 176 1.34 9.72 15.24
CA ILE A 176 1.71 9.16 16.56
C ILE A 176 2.85 8.15 16.39
N PHE A 177 2.74 7.21 15.45
CA PHE A 177 3.79 6.22 15.21
C PHE A 177 5.07 6.83 14.64
N ALA A 178 4.98 7.88 13.83
CA ALA A 178 6.16 8.62 13.35
C ALA A 178 6.90 9.30 14.52
N VAL A 179 6.18 9.91 15.46
CA VAL A 179 6.78 10.48 16.67
C VAL A 179 7.44 9.40 17.53
N ILE A 180 6.80 8.26 17.72
CA ILE A 180 7.38 7.11 18.45
C ILE A 180 8.68 6.63 17.76
N ALA A 181 8.68 6.50 16.42
CA ALA A 181 9.85 6.09 15.67
C ALA A 181 11.03 7.08 15.82
N LEU A 182 10.74 8.38 15.85
CA LEU A 182 11.73 9.44 16.08
C LEU A 182 12.27 9.40 17.52
N LEU A 183 11.41 9.19 18.52
CA LEU A 183 11.81 9.05 19.92
C LEU A 183 12.70 7.82 20.14
N LEU A 184 12.42 6.73 19.44
CA LEU A 184 13.24 5.52 19.44
C LEU A 184 14.52 5.64 18.61
N LYS A 185 14.75 6.82 17.98
CA LYS A 185 15.92 7.12 17.14
C LYS A 185 16.15 6.10 16.01
N LEU A 186 15.07 5.54 15.47
CA LEU A 186 15.13 4.57 14.37
C LEU A 186 15.60 5.18 13.05
N ALA A 187 15.43 6.50 12.89
CA ALA A 187 15.96 7.26 11.76
C ALA A 187 16.33 8.68 12.19
N PRO A 188 17.37 9.30 11.59
CA PRO A 188 17.66 10.72 11.79
C PRO A 188 16.49 11.57 11.28
N GLN A 189 15.99 12.48 12.11
CA GLN A 189 14.85 13.34 11.78
C GLN A 189 15.01 14.07 10.43
N LYS A 190 16.20 14.60 10.17
CA LYS A 190 16.52 15.33 8.94
C LYS A 190 16.36 14.45 7.69
N GLU A 191 16.81 13.20 7.75
CA GLU A 191 16.67 12.25 6.65
C GLU A 191 15.22 11.80 6.47
N ALA A 192 14.50 11.56 7.57
CA ALA A 192 13.09 11.19 7.53
C ALA A 192 12.26 12.28 6.83
N ILE A 193 12.45 13.56 7.20
CA ILE A 193 11.75 14.69 6.58
C ILE A 193 12.14 14.87 5.11
N ALA A 194 13.42 14.70 4.77
CA ALA A 194 13.89 14.84 3.39
C ALA A 194 13.32 13.76 2.44
N ARG A 195 12.95 12.58 2.98
CA ARG A 195 12.36 11.49 2.20
C ARG A 195 10.84 11.60 2.05
N ILE A 196 10.20 12.58 2.67
CA ILE A 196 8.76 12.81 2.48
C ILE A 196 8.53 13.25 1.03
N PRO A 197 7.57 12.63 0.32
CA PRO A 197 7.26 12.97 -1.08
C PRO A 197 6.44 14.26 -1.16
N TRP A 198 7.06 15.41 -0.84
CA TRP A 198 6.41 16.72 -0.80
C TRP A 198 5.65 17.07 -2.08
N ASN A 199 6.22 16.74 -3.25
CA ASN A 199 5.56 16.97 -4.54
C ASN A 199 4.21 16.24 -4.63
N THR A 200 4.15 15.00 -4.14
CA THR A 200 2.91 14.21 -4.11
C THR A 200 1.89 14.82 -3.16
N ILE A 201 2.32 15.28 -1.99
CA ILE A 201 1.43 15.92 -1.00
C ILE A 201 0.82 17.19 -1.57
N VAL A 202 1.62 18.05 -2.18
CA VAL A 202 1.14 19.29 -2.80
C VAL A 202 0.20 19.01 -3.97
N MET A 203 0.52 18.01 -4.81
CA MET A 203 -0.34 17.61 -5.93
C MET A 203 -1.70 17.10 -5.44
N ILE A 204 -1.74 16.28 -4.39
CA ILE A 204 -2.98 15.74 -3.81
C ILE A 204 -3.81 16.87 -3.20
N ALA A 205 -3.18 17.78 -2.43
CA ALA A 205 -3.87 18.92 -1.84
C ALA A 205 -4.48 19.81 -2.93
N GLY A 206 -3.74 20.08 -4.00
CA GLY A 206 -4.23 20.85 -5.15
C GLY A 206 -5.39 20.18 -5.88
N ALA A 207 -5.28 18.87 -6.14
CA ALA A 207 -6.37 18.09 -6.74
C ALA A 207 -7.62 18.06 -5.85
N GLY A 208 -7.46 17.90 -4.54
CA GLY A 208 -8.56 17.95 -3.58
C GLY A 208 -9.29 19.29 -3.58
N MET A 209 -8.55 20.42 -3.63
CA MET A 209 -9.13 21.74 -3.74
C MET A 209 -9.93 21.94 -5.04
N LEU A 210 -9.39 21.44 -6.18
CA LEU A 210 -10.10 21.52 -7.47
C LEU A 210 -11.39 20.70 -7.46
N ILE A 211 -11.37 19.51 -6.86
CA ILE A 211 -12.56 18.67 -6.72
C ILE A 211 -13.60 19.35 -5.82
N ALA A 212 -13.20 19.93 -4.70
CA ALA A 212 -14.10 20.63 -3.81
C ALA A 212 -14.82 21.79 -4.54
N VAL A 213 -14.07 22.59 -5.29
CA VAL A 213 -14.66 23.67 -6.11
C VAL A 213 -15.59 23.12 -7.20
N ALA A 214 -15.23 22.01 -7.84
CA ALA A 214 -16.07 21.42 -8.90
C ALA A 214 -17.37 20.79 -8.37
N VAL A 215 -17.40 20.38 -7.10
CA VAL A 215 -18.61 19.83 -6.45
C VAL A 215 -19.55 20.93 -5.98
N GLU A 216 -19.02 22.12 -5.62
CA GLU A 216 -19.82 23.28 -5.20
C GLU A 216 -20.36 24.11 -6.37
N ALA A 217 -19.84 23.93 -7.59
CA ALA A 217 -20.25 24.64 -8.80
C ALA A 217 -21.42 23.94 -9.52
#